data_3c40fb20dfaca1a41699b4a73e48123a
#
_entry.id   3c40fb20dfaca1a41699b4a73e48123a
#
_cell.length_a   1.000
_cell.length_b   1.000
_cell.length_c   1.000
_cell.angle_alpha   90.00
_cell.angle_beta   90.00
_cell.angle_gamma   90.00
#
_symmetry.space_group_name_H-M   'P 1'
#
loop_
_entity.id
_entity.type
_entity.pdbx_description
1 polymer ?
#
loop_
_entity_poly.entity_id
_entity_poly.type
_entity_poly.pdbx_seq_one_letter_code
_entity_poly.pdbx_strand_id
1 'polypeptide(L)'
;MSKIAKGKYTAEAVAGFTHRTAMEEAARCLLCHDAPCSKGCPAGTDPAKFIRSIRFRNVKGAAETIRSANVLGGTCARVCPYDNLCEEACSRCGIDKPIEIGKLQRYAIEQEKLFKMKTLVAPKQKKPGKIACVGAGPASLACAAELAKAGYKVTVFEREAKPGGVLTYGITPSRLPQAVVDHDISTVKGLGVKIVCNTEVKAADLEEYDAVLIGAGLWNANLNAHEFPGAELKGVYSAIDFLKEARTKKKEFDPGKKVIVVGGGDVAVDCAVTAKLLGAEDVRILYRRSIEEAPANINEFHYALSLGIGITTGLYPAAATGTKTKLKKVEAKGFYDREAKAEFSADTLVFATGQSPEDMSEIAPVKLDPKKGLIKAPKGKAGDKYFAGGDIVNGGKTVVEAVAEGKEAAAAMIAYLEKKGVK
;
A
#
# COMPACT_ATOMS: atom_id res chain seq x y z
N MET A 1 -12.21 -0.48 -31.96
CA MET A 1 -11.87 -0.42 -30.50
C MET A 1 -11.58 -1.84 -30.05
N SER A 2 -10.33 -2.14 -29.69
CA SER A 2 -9.94 -3.49 -29.27
C SER A 2 -10.59 -3.80 -27.92
N LYS A 3 -11.35 -4.90 -27.85
CA LYS A 3 -11.85 -5.45 -26.59
C LYS A 3 -10.66 -5.68 -25.67
N ILE A 4 -10.52 -4.88 -24.62
CA ILE A 4 -9.54 -5.13 -23.58
C ILE A 4 -9.97 -6.45 -22.92
N ALA A 5 -9.19 -7.49 -23.13
CA ALA A 5 -9.57 -8.83 -22.67
C ALA A 5 -9.59 -8.85 -21.13
N LYS A 6 -10.63 -9.43 -20.54
CA LYS A 6 -10.75 -9.65 -19.07
C LYS A 6 -9.50 -10.31 -18.42
N GLY A 7 -8.66 -10.96 -19.21
CA GLY A 7 -7.40 -11.55 -18.76
C GLY A 7 -6.28 -10.55 -18.39
N LYS A 8 -6.40 -9.27 -18.72
CA LYS A 8 -5.37 -8.26 -18.40
C LYS A 8 -5.43 -7.75 -16.95
N TYR A 9 -6.54 -7.92 -16.25
CA TYR A 9 -6.68 -7.48 -14.85
C TYR A 9 -5.63 -8.09 -13.91
N THR A 10 -5.23 -9.32 -14.13
CA THR A 10 -4.23 -10.02 -13.31
C THR A 10 -2.82 -10.00 -13.91
N ALA A 11 -2.64 -9.48 -15.12
CA ALA A 11 -1.35 -9.36 -15.77
C ALA A 11 -0.62 -8.11 -15.26
N GLU A 12 0.67 -8.24 -14.92
CA GLU A 12 1.47 -7.08 -14.51
C GLU A 12 1.56 -6.04 -15.62
N ALA A 13 1.26 -4.78 -15.30
CA ALA A 13 1.28 -3.67 -16.25
C ALA A 13 2.70 -3.29 -16.68
N VAL A 14 3.67 -3.43 -15.78
CA VAL A 14 5.07 -3.08 -16.02
C VAL A 14 5.91 -4.36 -16.11
N ALA A 15 6.65 -4.52 -17.20
CA ALA A 15 7.58 -5.64 -17.35
C ALA A 15 8.80 -5.50 -16.41
N GLY A 16 9.20 -6.61 -15.79
CA GLY A 16 10.45 -6.70 -15.03
C GLY A 16 11.69 -6.78 -15.95
N PHE A 17 12.86 -6.64 -15.37
CA PHE A 17 14.11 -6.87 -16.08
C PHE A 17 14.38 -8.35 -16.33
N THR A 18 14.89 -8.67 -17.49
CA THR A 18 15.60 -9.93 -17.75
C THR A 18 16.97 -9.89 -17.07
N HIS A 19 17.66 -11.04 -16.99
CA HIS A 19 19.03 -11.05 -16.46
C HIS A 19 19.95 -10.08 -17.23
N ARG A 20 19.86 -10.07 -18.56
CA ARG A 20 20.66 -9.20 -19.40
C ARG A 20 20.39 -7.72 -19.14
N THR A 21 19.12 -7.32 -19.19
CA THR A 21 18.75 -5.90 -19.00
C THR A 21 19.01 -5.42 -17.59
N ALA A 22 18.93 -6.30 -16.57
CA ALA A 22 19.33 -5.96 -15.20
C ALA A 22 20.83 -5.70 -15.07
N MET A 23 21.67 -6.49 -15.77
CA MET A 23 23.11 -6.26 -15.78
C MET A 23 23.48 -4.96 -16.51
N GLU A 24 22.84 -4.68 -17.65
CA GLU A 24 23.03 -3.47 -18.43
C GLU A 24 22.66 -2.23 -17.59
N GLU A 25 21.51 -2.26 -16.92
CA GLU A 25 21.07 -1.14 -16.05
C GLU A 25 21.96 -0.98 -14.81
N ALA A 26 22.34 -2.08 -14.16
CA ALA A 26 23.25 -2.04 -13.01
C ALA A 26 24.64 -1.49 -13.39
N ALA A 27 25.10 -1.72 -14.63
CA ALA A 27 26.37 -1.19 -15.15
C ALA A 27 26.34 0.33 -15.31
N ARG A 28 25.18 0.94 -15.53
CA ARG A 28 25.03 2.42 -15.58
C ARG A 28 25.26 3.09 -14.24
N CYS A 29 25.14 2.37 -13.12
CA CYS A 29 25.26 2.94 -11.78
C CYS A 29 26.65 3.53 -11.56
N LEU A 30 26.72 4.76 -11.04
CA LEU A 30 27.96 5.50 -10.76
C LEU A 30 28.70 4.96 -9.53
N LEU A 31 28.10 4.09 -8.74
CA LEU A 31 28.67 3.54 -7.50
C LEU A 31 29.11 4.64 -6.51
N CYS A 32 28.29 5.65 -6.32
CA CYS A 32 28.55 6.80 -5.44
C CYS A 32 28.98 6.33 -4.03
N HIS A 33 29.98 6.99 -3.45
CA HIS A 33 30.50 6.66 -2.12
C HIS A 33 29.44 6.99 -1.04
N ASP A 34 28.89 8.20 -1.07
CA ASP A 34 27.79 8.65 -0.19
C ASP A 34 26.50 8.75 -1.00
N ALA A 35 25.95 7.58 -1.33
CA ALA A 35 24.89 7.43 -2.31
C ALA A 35 23.59 8.16 -1.92
N PRO A 36 23.18 9.22 -2.64
CA PRO A 36 21.96 9.95 -2.32
C PRO A 36 20.71 9.06 -2.40
N CYS A 37 20.68 8.10 -3.32
CA CYS A 37 19.58 7.15 -3.46
C CYS A 37 19.34 6.30 -2.21
N SER A 38 20.40 5.98 -1.43
CA SER A 38 20.25 5.26 -0.16
C SER A 38 19.62 6.13 0.92
N LYS A 39 19.88 7.45 0.90
CA LYS A 39 19.25 8.43 1.78
C LYS A 39 17.80 8.72 1.38
N GLY A 40 17.47 8.59 0.10
CA GLY A 40 16.13 8.79 -0.44
C GLY A 40 15.14 7.64 -0.12
N CYS A 41 15.59 6.55 0.53
CA CYS A 41 14.70 5.44 0.88
C CYS A 41 14.20 5.58 2.33
N PRO A 42 12.90 5.80 2.59
CA PRO A 42 12.35 5.89 3.95
C PRO A 42 12.61 4.64 4.79
N ALA A 43 12.55 3.44 4.19
CA ALA A 43 12.82 2.18 4.89
C ALA A 43 14.32 1.91 5.15
N GLY A 44 15.22 2.78 4.65
CA GLY A 44 16.66 2.61 4.80
C GLY A 44 17.24 1.46 3.96
N THR A 45 16.59 1.09 2.87
CA THR A 45 17.20 0.19 1.88
C THR A 45 18.38 0.90 1.22
N ASP A 46 19.46 0.18 0.96
CA ASP A 46 20.66 0.71 0.33
C ASP A 46 20.76 0.31 -1.16
N PRO A 47 20.22 1.17 -2.10
CA PRO A 47 20.30 0.90 -3.53
C PRO A 47 21.73 0.80 -4.04
N ALA A 48 22.65 1.65 -3.60
CA ALA A 48 24.02 1.60 -4.05
C ALA A 48 24.67 0.24 -3.77
N LYS A 49 24.41 -0.33 -2.58
CA LYS A 49 24.96 -1.62 -2.17
C LYS A 49 24.32 -2.79 -2.96
N PHE A 50 22.99 -2.83 -3.07
CA PHE A 50 22.37 -3.95 -3.78
C PHE A 50 22.60 -3.88 -5.30
N ILE A 51 22.66 -2.69 -5.91
CA ILE A 51 22.97 -2.52 -7.33
C ILE A 51 24.42 -2.93 -7.62
N ARG A 52 25.36 -2.55 -6.74
CA ARG A 52 26.73 -3.03 -6.81
C ARG A 52 26.79 -4.57 -6.78
N SER A 53 26.04 -5.19 -5.88
CA SER A 53 25.94 -6.66 -5.78
C SER A 53 25.39 -7.27 -7.08
N ILE A 54 24.35 -6.70 -7.68
CA ILE A 54 23.82 -7.14 -8.97
C ILE A 54 24.90 -7.04 -10.04
N ARG A 55 25.57 -5.88 -10.16
CA ARG A 55 26.63 -5.63 -11.15
C ARG A 55 27.74 -6.67 -11.08
N PHE A 56 28.11 -7.12 -9.90
CA PHE A 56 29.11 -8.17 -9.67
C PHE A 56 28.51 -9.57 -9.60
N ARG A 57 27.28 -9.77 -10.10
CA ARG A 57 26.59 -11.06 -10.18
C ARG A 57 26.34 -11.74 -8.82
N ASN A 58 26.45 -11.00 -7.73
CA ASN A 58 26.07 -11.46 -6.40
C ASN A 58 24.60 -11.14 -6.11
N VAL A 59 23.70 -11.82 -6.82
CA VAL A 59 22.24 -11.57 -6.71
C VAL A 59 21.72 -11.92 -5.32
N LYS A 60 22.29 -12.96 -4.66
CA LYS A 60 21.95 -13.30 -3.28
C LYS A 60 22.28 -12.16 -2.32
N GLY A 61 23.48 -11.60 -2.39
CA GLY A 61 23.87 -10.46 -1.57
C GLY A 61 23.05 -9.21 -1.83
N ALA A 62 22.55 -9.03 -3.08
CA ALA A 62 21.59 -7.99 -3.38
C ALA A 62 20.26 -8.19 -2.65
N ALA A 63 19.68 -9.40 -2.73
CA ALA A 63 18.45 -9.74 -2.04
C ALA A 63 18.60 -9.66 -0.50
N GLU A 64 19.72 -10.11 0.06
CA GLU A 64 20.03 -9.98 1.48
C GLU A 64 20.10 -8.51 1.93
N THR A 65 20.72 -7.65 1.14
CA THR A 65 20.76 -6.19 1.40
C THR A 65 19.36 -5.59 1.42
N ILE A 66 18.51 -5.94 0.47
CA ILE A 66 17.14 -5.47 0.41
C ILE A 66 16.35 -5.98 1.61
N ARG A 67 16.36 -7.28 1.86
CA ARG A 67 15.55 -7.93 2.92
C ARG A 67 15.97 -7.52 4.33
N SER A 68 17.24 -7.27 4.57
CA SER A 68 17.72 -6.80 5.87
C SER A 68 17.14 -5.44 6.26
N ALA A 69 16.93 -4.55 5.30
CA ALA A 69 16.37 -3.23 5.51
C ALA A 69 14.85 -3.18 5.34
N ASN A 70 14.29 -3.96 4.40
CA ASN A 70 12.87 -3.94 4.06
C ASN A 70 12.36 -5.36 3.73
N VAL A 71 11.65 -5.96 4.68
CA VAL A 71 11.05 -7.29 4.51
C VAL A 71 10.00 -7.34 3.38
N LEU A 72 9.36 -6.20 3.06
CA LEU A 72 8.41 -6.04 1.95
C LEU A 72 9.10 -5.55 0.66
N GLY A 73 10.36 -5.94 0.44
CA GLY A 73 11.16 -5.50 -0.69
C GLY A 73 10.58 -5.82 -2.06
N GLY A 74 9.86 -6.94 -2.21
CA GLY A 74 9.18 -7.32 -3.45
C GLY A 74 7.95 -6.44 -3.75
N THR A 75 7.19 -6.11 -2.72
CA THR A 75 6.05 -5.18 -2.77
C THR A 75 6.53 -3.77 -3.11
N CYS A 76 7.47 -3.23 -2.32
CA CYS A 76 8.02 -1.88 -2.53
C CYS A 76 8.65 -1.72 -3.92
N ALA A 77 9.28 -2.77 -4.44
CA ALA A 77 9.81 -2.79 -5.81
C ALA A 77 8.75 -2.63 -6.92
N ARG A 78 7.47 -2.53 -6.60
CA ARG A 78 6.37 -2.36 -7.56
C ARG A 78 5.48 -1.15 -7.30
N VAL A 79 5.37 -0.74 -6.02
CA VAL A 79 4.39 0.27 -5.63
C VAL A 79 4.98 1.55 -5.05
N CYS A 80 6.29 1.62 -4.84
CA CYS A 80 6.93 2.87 -4.43
C CYS A 80 6.84 3.92 -5.53
N PRO A 81 6.59 5.19 -5.20
CA PRO A 81 6.80 6.31 -6.11
C PRO A 81 8.31 6.63 -6.18
N TYR A 82 9.06 5.84 -6.95
CA TYR A 82 10.54 5.94 -7.00
C TYR A 82 11.01 7.29 -7.49
N ASP A 83 10.25 7.88 -8.41
CA ASP A 83 10.44 9.20 -9.01
C ASP A 83 10.38 10.35 -7.99
N ASN A 84 9.83 10.10 -6.79
CA ASN A 84 9.81 11.04 -5.66
C ASN A 84 10.69 10.57 -4.49
N LEU A 85 11.45 9.50 -4.66
CA LEU A 85 12.24 8.86 -3.61
C LEU A 85 13.68 8.56 -4.08
N CYS A 86 14.01 7.28 -4.16
CA CYS A 86 15.38 6.84 -4.46
C CYS A 86 15.83 7.13 -5.89
N GLU A 87 14.95 7.13 -6.88
CA GLU A 87 15.27 7.45 -8.27
C GLU A 87 15.41 8.96 -8.46
N GLU A 88 14.56 9.79 -7.83
CA GLU A 88 14.75 11.26 -7.80
C GLU A 88 16.11 11.65 -7.22
N ALA A 89 16.50 11.00 -6.12
CA ALA A 89 17.77 11.25 -5.48
C ALA A 89 19.00 10.71 -6.23
N CYS A 90 18.82 10.03 -7.36
CA CYS A 90 19.91 9.40 -8.10
C CYS A 90 20.83 10.43 -8.75
N SER A 91 22.14 10.37 -8.51
CA SER A 91 23.13 11.29 -9.11
C SER A 91 23.15 11.28 -10.64
N ARG A 92 22.55 10.27 -11.28
CA ARG A 92 22.42 10.23 -12.75
C ARG A 92 21.38 11.19 -13.30
N CYS A 93 20.45 11.69 -12.49
CA CYS A 93 19.46 12.67 -12.94
C CYS A 93 20.09 13.91 -13.59
N GLY A 94 21.30 14.28 -13.18
CA GLY A 94 22.05 15.39 -13.77
C GLY A 94 22.86 15.04 -15.03
N ILE A 95 22.85 13.77 -15.47
CA ILE A 95 23.65 13.27 -16.61
C ILE A 95 22.74 12.82 -17.76
N ASP A 96 21.83 11.91 -17.47
CA ASP A 96 20.86 11.37 -18.43
C ASP A 96 19.52 11.06 -17.73
N LYS A 97 19.23 9.83 -17.41
CA LYS A 97 18.06 9.40 -16.63
C LYS A 97 18.51 8.64 -15.38
N PRO A 98 17.73 8.70 -14.28
CA PRO A 98 18.05 7.94 -13.08
C PRO A 98 18.21 6.44 -13.38
N ILE A 99 18.88 5.73 -12.50
CA ILE A 99 18.87 4.26 -12.51
C ILE A 99 17.47 3.78 -12.16
N GLU A 100 16.93 2.82 -12.90
CA GLU A 100 15.64 2.20 -12.61
C GLU A 100 15.75 1.28 -11.38
N ILE A 101 15.90 1.92 -10.20
CA ILE A 101 16.21 1.28 -8.92
C ILE A 101 15.11 0.30 -8.52
N GLY A 102 13.84 0.70 -8.69
CA GLY A 102 12.70 -0.15 -8.40
C GLY A 102 12.71 -1.45 -9.21
N LYS A 103 13.01 -1.38 -10.50
CA LYS A 103 13.11 -2.57 -11.36
C LYS A 103 14.31 -3.46 -11.01
N LEU A 104 15.44 -2.89 -10.60
CA LEU A 104 16.58 -3.67 -10.13
C LEU A 104 16.29 -4.35 -8.79
N GLN A 105 15.60 -3.67 -7.88
CA GLN A 105 15.12 -4.28 -6.64
C GLN A 105 14.15 -5.44 -6.93
N ARG A 106 13.20 -5.22 -7.83
CA ARG A 106 12.29 -6.26 -8.31
C ARG A 106 13.04 -7.47 -8.86
N TYR A 107 14.02 -7.24 -9.74
CA TYR A 107 14.85 -8.30 -10.30
C TYR A 107 15.52 -9.14 -9.20
N ALA A 108 16.17 -8.51 -8.22
CA ALA A 108 16.84 -9.22 -7.13
C ALA A 108 15.88 -10.11 -6.33
N ILE A 109 14.68 -9.60 -6.00
CA ILE A 109 13.67 -10.36 -5.25
C ILE A 109 13.00 -11.46 -6.09
N GLU A 110 12.84 -11.25 -7.39
CA GLU A 110 12.36 -12.30 -8.30
C GLU A 110 13.36 -13.45 -8.39
N GLN A 111 14.66 -13.15 -8.42
CA GLN A 111 15.72 -14.18 -8.38
C GLN A 111 15.76 -14.88 -7.00
N GLU A 112 15.58 -14.13 -5.90
CA GLU A 112 15.45 -14.71 -4.56
C GLU A 112 14.37 -15.80 -4.54
N LYS A 113 13.18 -15.47 -5.07
CA LYS A 113 12.05 -16.39 -5.15
C LYS A 113 12.34 -17.58 -6.08
N LEU A 114 12.87 -17.31 -7.27
CA LEU A 114 13.15 -18.33 -8.29
C LEU A 114 14.13 -19.39 -7.78
N PHE A 115 15.21 -18.96 -7.14
CA PHE A 115 16.27 -19.84 -6.63
C PHE A 115 16.06 -20.25 -5.16
N LYS A 116 14.92 -19.90 -4.55
CA LYS A 116 14.57 -20.21 -3.15
C LYS A 116 15.68 -19.82 -2.17
N MET A 117 16.28 -18.65 -2.38
CA MET A 117 17.40 -18.18 -1.57
C MET A 117 16.92 -17.85 -0.15
N LYS A 118 17.67 -18.31 0.86
CA LYS A 118 17.48 -17.87 2.25
C LYS A 118 18.25 -16.57 2.46
N THR A 119 17.53 -15.47 2.55
CA THR A 119 18.08 -14.10 2.71
C THR A 119 17.94 -13.57 4.12
N LEU A 120 16.97 -14.08 4.88
CA LEU A 120 16.78 -13.81 6.29
C LEU A 120 16.70 -15.11 7.08
N VAL A 121 17.28 -15.10 8.27
CA VAL A 121 17.28 -16.25 9.19
C VAL A 121 16.83 -15.78 10.56
N ALA A 122 15.90 -16.51 11.15
CA ALA A 122 15.48 -16.27 12.53
C ALA A 122 16.66 -16.50 13.49
N PRO A 123 16.85 -15.66 14.52
CA PRO A 123 17.91 -15.86 15.50
C PRO A 123 17.69 -17.15 16.28
N LYS A 124 18.78 -17.84 16.62
CA LYS A 124 18.74 -19.07 17.44
C LYS A 124 18.31 -18.75 18.87
N GLN A 125 18.83 -17.67 19.44
CA GLN A 125 18.49 -17.21 20.77
C GLN A 125 17.12 -16.52 20.76
N LYS A 126 16.22 -16.96 21.64
CA LYS A 126 14.92 -16.35 21.85
C LYS A 126 14.96 -15.49 23.10
N LYS A 127 14.37 -14.30 22.99
CA LYS A 127 14.13 -13.42 24.13
C LYS A 127 12.76 -13.75 24.76
N PRO A 128 12.60 -13.65 26.07
CA PRO A 128 11.29 -13.68 26.69
C PRO A 128 10.47 -12.46 26.25
N GLY A 129 9.18 -12.54 26.42
CA GLY A 129 8.22 -11.49 26.04
C GLY A 129 7.35 -11.91 24.86
N LYS A 130 6.07 -11.62 25.04
CA LYS A 130 5.03 -11.86 24.04
C LYS A 130 4.61 -10.53 23.42
N ILE A 131 4.61 -10.44 22.13
CA ILE A 131 4.25 -9.23 21.41
C ILE A 131 3.05 -9.49 20.51
N ALA A 132 2.06 -8.58 20.54
CA ALA A 132 0.95 -8.57 19.61
C ALA A 132 1.10 -7.43 18.60
N CYS A 133 0.68 -7.70 17.35
CA CYS A 133 0.42 -6.65 16.36
C CYS A 133 -1.05 -6.78 15.93
N VAL A 134 -1.79 -5.68 15.96
CA VAL A 134 -3.18 -5.59 15.52
C VAL A 134 -3.24 -5.07 14.09
N GLY A 135 -3.78 -5.90 13.19
CA GLY A 135 -3.73 -5.72 11.74
C GLY A 135 -2.46 -6.31 11.11
N ALA A 136 -2.57 -6.90 9.93
CA ALA A 136 -1.46 -7.51 9.17
C ALA A 136 -1.09 -6.69 7.93
N GLY A 137 -1.17 -5.37 8.02
CA GLY A 137 -0.73 -4.42 7.00
C GLY A 137 0.79 -4.22 6.97
N PRO A 138 1.30 -3.35 6.07
CA PRO A 138 2.74 -3.13 5.88
C PRO A 138 3.50 -2.75 7.15
N ALA A 139 2.96 -1.83 7.96
CA ALA A 139 3.60 -1.38 9.20
C ALA A 139 3.75 -2.53 10.21
N SER A 140 2.68 -3.30 10.42
CA SER A 140 2.69 -4.44 11.34
C SER A 140 3.62 -5.56 10.86
N LEU A 141 3.62 -5.87 9.57
CA LEU A 141 4.51 -6.89 9.00
C LEU A 141 5.99 -6.49 9.13
N ALA A 142 6.31 -5.22 8.91
CA ALA A 142 7.66 -4.69 9.09
C ALA A 142 8.06 -4.71 10.57
N CYS A 143 7.21 -4.23 11.47
CA CYS A 143 7.43 -4.25 12.92
C CYS A 143 7.65 -5.69 13.42
N ALA A 144 6.76 -6.61 13.05
CA ALA A 144 6.85 -8.01 13.43
C ALA A 144 8.15 -8.68 12.97
N ALA A 145 8.61 -8.35 11.76
CA ALA A 145 9.87 -8.85 11.24
C ALA A 145 11.07 -8.35 12.04
N GLU A 146 11.11 -7.04 12.37
CA GLU A 146 12.21 -6.47 13.18
C GLU A 146 12.24 -7.08 14.59
N LEU A 147 11.10 -7.22 15.23
CA LEU A 147 10.99 -7.85 16.55
C LEU A 147 11.39 -9.34 16.52
N ALA A 148 10.99 -10.06 15.48
CA ALA A 148 11.39 -11.46 15.30
C ALA A 148 12.90 -11.60 15.03
N LYS A 149 13.51 -10.69 14.26
CA LYS A 149 14.97 -10.59 14.07
C LYS A 149 15.69 -10.31 15.39
N ALA A 150 15.06 -9.54 16.30
CA ALA A 150 15.58 -9.30 17.64
C ALA A 150 15.37 -10.46 18.62
N GLY A 151 14.69 -11.54 18.21
CA GLY A 151 14.48 -12.76 18.99
C GLY A 151 13.15 -12.86 19.75
N TYR A 152 12.28 -11.87 19.64
CA TYR A 152 10.99 -11.87 20.34
C TYR A 152 9.95 -12.77 19.65
N LYS A 153 9.00 -13.28 20.45
CA LYS A 153 7.84 -14.02 19.95
C LYS A 153 6.74 -13.04 19.57
N VAL A 154 6.37 -13.01 18.29
CA VAL A 154 5.38 -12.06 17.75
C VAL A 154 4.17 -12.80 17.20
N THR A 155 2.98 -12.36 17.59
CA THR A 155 1.70 -12.76 17.00
C THR A 155 1.06 -11.54 16.33
N VAL A 156 0.72 -11.70 15.05
CA VAL A 156 -0.02 -10.69 14.28
C VAL A 156 -1.45 -11.17 14.13
N PHE A 157 -2.40 -10.36 14.53
CA PHE A 157 -3.84 -10.62 14.40
C PHE A 157 -4.39 -9.86 13.19
N GLU A 158 -5.19 -10.55 12.38
CA GLU A 158 -5.80 -9.98 11.18
C GLU A 158 -7.28 -10.38 11.14
N ARG A 159 -8.16 -9.39 11.03
CA ARG A 159 -9.60 -9.65 10.92
C ARG A 159 -10.03 -10.27 9.60
N GLU A 160 -9.29 -9.96 8.54
CA GLU A 160 -9.58 -10.49 7.20
C GLU A 160 -9.03 -11.92 7.05
N ALA A 161 -9.52 -12.60 5.98
CA ALA A 161 -9.12 -13.97 5.68
C ALA A 161 -7.65 -14.11 5.25
N LYS A 162 -7.03 -13.03 4.77
CA LYS A 162 -5.64 -13.00 4.32
C LYS A 162 -4.89 -11.81 4.89
N PRO A 163 -3.61 -11.97 5.23
CA PRO A 163 -2.78 -10.86 5.64
C PRO A 163 -2.39 -9.97 4.45
N GLY A 164 -1.90 -8.77 4.75
CA GLY A 164 -1.38 -7.82 3.77
C GLY A 164 -2.09 -6.46 3.79
N GLY A 165 -3.27 -6.36 4.42
CA GLY A 165 -4.03 -5.10 4.44
C GLY A 165 -4.29 -4.58 3.02
N VAL A 166 -4.02 -3.30 2.77
CA VAL A 166 -4.22 -2.69 1.43
C VAL A 166 -3.42 -3.38 0.32
N LEU A 167 -2.31 -4.05 0.61
CA LEU A 167 -1.53 -4.80 -0.39
C LEU A 167 -2.35 -5.95 -0.98
N THR A 168 -3.17 -6.59 -0.16
CA THR A 168 -4.02 -7.71 -0.55
C THR A 168 -5.40 -7.27 -1.02
N TYR A 169 -5.95 -6.20 -0.43
CA TYR A 169 -7.36 -5.82 -0.65
C TYR A 169 -7.56 -4.50 -1.40
N GLY A 170 -6.55 -3.63 -1.44
CA GLY A 170 -6.68 -2.28 -2.01
C GLY A 170 -5.95 -2.10 -3.36
N ILE A 171 -4.69 -2.53 -3.48
CA ILE A 171 -3.89 -2.28 -4.69
C ILE A 171 -4.29 -3.23 -5.82
N THR A 172 -4.47 -2.71 -7.04
CA THR A 172 -4.87 -3.53 -8.19
C THR A 172 -3.85 -4.64 -8.52
N PRO A 173 -4.29 -5.87 -8.90
CA PRO A 173 -3.39 -6.99 -9.23
C PRO A 173 -2.44 -6.70 -10.40
N SER A 174 -2.82 -5.85 -11.34
CA SER A 174 -1.97 -5.46 -12.45
C SER A 174 -0.75 -4.63 -12.00
N ARG A 175 -0.83 -3.96 -10.86
CA ARG A 175 0.25 -3.21 -10.23
C ARG A 175 0.99 -4.07 -9.20
N LEU A 176 0.26 -4.79 -8.34
CA LEU A 176 0.82 -5.65 -7.30
C LEU A 176 0.18 -7.05 -7.33
N PRO A 177 0.78 -8.02 -8.03
CA PRO A 177 0.30 -9.40 -8.03
C PRO A 177 0.30 -10.02 -6.63
N GLN A 178 -0.77 -10.76 -6.29
CA GLN A 178 -0.89 -11.41 -4.98
C GLN A 178 0.31 -12.32 -4.65
N ALA A 179 0.88 -13.00 -5.65
CA ALA A 179 2.02 -13.89 -5.46
C ALA A 179 3.30 -13.17 -4.97
N VAL A 180 3.38 -11.84 -5.13
CA VAL A 180 4.47 -11.00 -4.60
C VAL A 180 4.23 -10.73 -3.12
N VAL A 181 3.00 -10.32 -2.78
CA VAL A 181 2.57 -10.10 -1.39
C VAL A 181 2.74 -11.37 -0.57
N ASP A 182 2.28 -12.51 -1.11
CA ASP A 182 2.39 -13.82 -0.45
C ASP A 182 3.86 -14.22 -0.21
N HIS A 183 4.77 -13.90 -1.15
CA HIS A 183 6.19 -14.16 -1.00
C HIS A 183 6.80 -13.30 0.11
N ASP A 184 6.53 -12.01 0.14
CA ASP A 184 6.99 -11.10 1.19
C ASP A 184 6.46 -11.54 2.58
N ILE A 185 5.18 -11.89 2.67
CA ILE A 185 4.57 -12.43 3.91
C ILE A 185 5.21 -13.76 4.32
N SER A 186 5.52 -14.63 3.36
CA SER A 186 6.20 -15.91 3.65
C SER A 186 7.59 -15.67 4.28
N THR A 187 8.29 -14.63 3.87
CA THR A 187 9.57 -14.20 4.46
C THR A 187 9.38 -13.78 5.92
N VAL A 188 8.33 -13.01 6.23
CA VAL A 188 7.98 -12.65 7.62
C VAL A 188 7.68 -13.88 8.47
N LYS A 189 6.86 -14.81 7.95
CA LYS A 189 6.55 -16.07 8.61
C LYS A 189 7.80 -16.93 8.83
N GLY A 190 8.74 -16.92 7.88
CA GLY A 190 10.02 -17.61 7.97
C GLY A 190 10.91 -17.16 9.13
N LEU A 191 10.70 -15.96 9.67
CA LEU A 191 11.33 -15.45 10.88
C LEU A 191 10.67 -15.98 12.18
N GLY A 192 9.60 -16.77 12.08
CA GLY A 192 8.86 -17.32 13.21
C GLY A 192 7.69 -16.46 13.69
N VAL A 193 7.29 -15.46 12.93
CA VAL A 193 6.09 -14.65 13.20
C VAL A 193 4.84 -15.50 12.99
N LYS A 194 3.96 -15.55 14.02
CA LYS A 194 2.64 -16.18 13.92
C LYS A 194 1.65 -15.15 13.39
N ILE A 195 0.93 -15.47 12.31
CA ILE A 195 -0.17 -14.63 11.78
C ILE A 195 -1.47 -15.40 11.94
N VAL A 196 -2.44 -14.78 12.61
CA VAL A 196 -3.76 -15.35 12.91
C VAL A 196 -4.80 -14.50 12.18
N CYS A 197 -5.35 -15.06 11.10
CA CYS A 197 -6.40 -14.41 10.29
C CYS A 197 -7.79 -14.73 10.82
N ASN A 198 -8.83 -14.04 10.27
CA ASN A 198 -10.22 -14.13 10.70
C ASN A 198 -10.39 -13.89 12.22
N THR A 199 -9.60 -12.97 12.76
CA THR A 199 -9.58 -12.67 14.19
C THR A 199 -9.63 -11.16 14.40
N GLU A 200 -10.78 -10.70 14.85
CA GLU A 200 -10.97 -9.33 15.34
C GLU A 200 -10.60 -9.27 16.82
N VAL A 201 -9.64 -8.44 17.15
CA VAL A 201 -9.04 -8.38 18.49
C VAL A 201 -9.87 -7.47 19.40
N LYS A 202 -10.09 -7.92 20.64
CA LYS A 202 -10.67 -7.14 21.73
C LYS A 202 -9.61 -6.79 22.78
N ALA A 203 -9.88 -5.82 23.63
CA ALA A 203 -8.95 -5.39 24.69
C ALA A 203 -8.46 -6.55 25.57
N ALA A 204 -9.35 -7.46 25.96
CA ALA A 204 -9.02 -8.63 26.75
C ALA A 204 -8.00 -9.57 26.10
N ASP A 205 -8.03 -9.69 24.77
CA ASP A 205 -7.10 -10.54 24.03
C ASP A 205 -5.66 -10.01 24.08
N LEU A 206 -5.48 -8.73 24.43
CA LEU A 206 -4.19 -8.04 24.49
C LEU A 206 -3.57 -7.99 25.89
N GLU A 207 -4.28 -8.45 26.93
CA GLU A 207 -3.81 -8.35 28.32
C GLU A 207 -2.54 -9.18 28.56
N GLU A 208 -2.46 -10.37 27.95
CA GLU A 208 -1.33 -11.28 28.10
C GLU A 208 -0.03 -10.84 27.38
N TYR A 209 -0.09 -9.79 26.57
CA TYR A 209 1.06 -9.32 25.78
C TYR A 209 1.82 -8.22 26.52
N ASP A 210 3.13 -8.30 26.50
CA ASP A 210 4.05 -7.36 27.13
C ASP A 210 4.14 -6.04 26.35
N ALA A 211 3.97 -6.09 25.04
CA ALA A 211 3.90 -4.93 24.16
C ALA A 211 2.94 -5.18 22.99
N VAL A 212 2.24 -4.14 22.55
CA VAL A 212 1.21 -4.20 21.52
C VAL A 212 1.43 -3.12 20.47
N LEU A 213 1.51 -3.49 19.20
CA LEU A 213 1.47 -2.57 18.07
C LEU A 213 0.04 -2.44 17.53
N ILE A 214 -0.44 -1.22 17.35
CA ILE A 214 -1.67 -0.93 16.61
C ILE A 214 -1.31 -0.47 15.21
N GLY A 215 -1.54 -1.34 14.23
CA GLY A 215 -1.26 -1.09 12.80
C GLY A 215 -2.49 -1.38 11.93
N ALA A 216 -3.68 -0.99 12.41
CA ALA A 216 -4.97 -1.31 11.78
C ALA A 216 -5.22 -0.58 10.45
N GLY A 217 -4.48 0.48 10.14
CA GLY A 217 -4.64 1.26 8.90
C GLY A 217 -5.89 2.14 8.90
N LEU A 218 -6.43 2.44 7.70
CA LEU A 218 -7.60 3.28 7.49
C LEU A 218 -8.65 2.49 6.68
N TRP A 219 -9.74 2.11 7.31
CA TRP A 219 -10.76 1.27 6.68
C TRP A 219 -12.14 1.92 6.56
N ASN A 220 -12.39 3.03 7.29
CA ASN A 220 -13.61 3.78 7.14
C ASN A 220 -13.51 4.68 5.91
N ALA A 221 -14.42 4.53 4.98
CA ALA A 221 -14.54 5.42 3.84
C ALA A 221 -15.00 6.80 4.29
N ASN A 222 -14.35 7.86 3.84
CA ASN A 222 -14.85 9.20 3.95
C ASN A 222 -15.92 9.41 2.87
N LEU A 223 -16.97 8.61 2.95
CA LEU A 223 -18.20 8.92 2.28
C LEU A 223 -18.84 10.03 3.11
N ASN A 224 -18.98 11.23 2.54
CA ASN A 224 -20.05 12.13 3.01
C ASN A 224 -21.40 11.48 2.65
N ALA A 225 -21.50 10.17 2.82
CA ALA A 225 -22.62 9.35 2.38
C ALA A 225 -23.90 9.68 3.11
N HIS A 226 -23.81 10.24 4.32
CA HIS A 226 -24.99 10.72 5.06
C HIS A 226 -25.60 11.99 4.44
N GLU A 227 -24.85 12.67 3.58
CA GLU A 227 -25.27 13.91 2.93
C GLU A 227 -25.36 13.80 1.39
N PHE A 228 -24.90 12.68 0.80
CA PHE A 228 -24.91 12.49 -0.65
C PHE A 228 -26.22 11.79 -1.09
N PRO A 229 -27.13 12.49 -1.79
CA PRO A 229 -28.38 11.90 -2.27
C PRO A 229 -28.12 10.73 -3.23
N GLY A 230 -28.60 9.55 -2.88
CA GLY A 230 -28.43 8.32 -3.66
C GLY A 230 -27.21 7.47 -3.26
N ALA A 231 -26.59 7.75 -2.12
CA ALA A 231 -25.47 6.94 -1.59
C ALA A 231 -25.88 5.48 -1.31
N GLU A 232 -27.15 5.25 -0.99
CA GLU A 232 -27.75 3.93 -0.71
C GLU A 232 -28.06 3.09 -1.96
N LEU A 233 -27.90 3.65 -3.15
CA LEU A 233 -28.20 2.93 -4.39
C LEU A 233 -27.18 1.83 -4.67
N LYS A 234 -27.68 0.69 -5.12
CA LYS A 234 -26.81 -0.39 -5.60
C LYS A 234 -26.00 0.11 -6.81
N GLY A 235 -24.69 -0.02 -6.73
CA GLY A 235 -23.74 0.52 -7.70
C GLY A 235 -22.97 1.73 -7.17
N VAL A 236 -23.28 2.23 -5.97
CA VAL A 236 -22.48 3.23 -5.26
C VAL A 236 -21.56 2.52 -4.27
N TYR A 237 -20.28 2.77 -4.36
CA TYR A 237 -19.24 2.12 -3.57
C TYR A 237 -18.28 3.11 -2.94
N SER A 238 -17.73 2.74 -1.80
CA SER A 238 -16.44 3.28 -1.38
C SER A 238 -15.30 2.67 -2.22
N ALA A 239 -14.17 3.36 -2.32
CA ALA A 239 -12.99 2.82 -3.02
C ALA A 239 -12.51 1.50 -2.40
N ILE A 240 -12.51 1.41 -1.06
CA ILE A 240 -12.09 0.20 -0.34
C ILE A 240 -12.99 -0.97 -0.68
N ASP A 241 -14.32 -0.79 -0.59
CA ASP A 241 -15.27 -1.87 -0.86
C ASP A 241 -15.18 -2.30 -2.32
N PHE A 242 -15.11 -1.34 -3.25
CA PHE A 242 -14.96 -1.61 -4.68
C PHE A 242 -13.70 -2.44 -4.98
N LEU A 243 -12.54 -2.01 -4.47
CA LEU A 243 -11.28 -2.71 -4.70
C LEU A 243 -11.26 -4.07 -4.00
N LYS A 244 -11.77 -4.15 -2.77
CA LYS A 244 -11.87 -5.41 -2.02
C LYS A 244 -12.74 -6.41 -2.75
N GLU A 245 -13.92 -6.01 -3.23
CA GLU A 245 -14.81 -6.88 -4.02
C GLU A 245 -14.14 -7.33 -5.33
N ALA A 246 -13.54 -6.40 -6.07
CA ALA A 246 -12.83 -6.72 -7.30
C ALA A 246 -11.69 -7.72 -7.09
N ARG A 247 -10.95 -7.61 -5.99
CA ARG A 247 -9.85 -8.53 -5.66
C ARG A 247 -10.31 -9.88 -5.13
N THR A 248 -11.38 -9.93 -4.36
CA THR A 248 -11.88 -11.17 -3.73
C THR A 248 -12.77 -11.96 -4.66
N LYS A 249 -13.73 -11.31 -5.32
CA LYS A 249 -14.69 -11.94 -6.24
C LYS A 249 -14.14 -12.12 -7.67
N LYS A 250 -13.10 -11.38 -8.02
CA LYS A 250 -12.38 -11.48 -9.32
C LYS A 250 -13.34 -11.51 -10.53
N LYS A 251 -13.51 -12.68 -11.17
CA LYS A 251 -14.33 -12.85 -12.38
C LYS A 251 -15.84 -12.66 -12.15
N GLU A 252 -16.30 -12.79 -10.92
CA GLU A 252 -17.71 -12.65 -10.56
C GLU A 252 -18.10 -11.19 -10.31
N PHE A 253 -17.11 -10.32 -10.06
CA PHE A 253 -17.35 -8.90 -9.89
C PHE A 253 -17.48 -8.22 -11.26
N ASP A 254 -18.62 -7.61 -11.50
CA ASP A 254 -18.92 -6.83 -12.70
C ASP A 254 -19.15 -5.35 -12.32
N PRO A 255 -18.23 -4.45 -12.67
CA PRO A 255 -18.40 -3.02 -12.39
C PRO A 255 -19.43 -2.35 -13.31
N GLY A 256 -20.03 -3.07 -14.25
CA GLY A 256 -20.87 -2.51 -15.30
C GLY A 256 -20.07 -1.91 -16.45
N LYS A 257 -20.78 -1.25 -17.37
CA LYS A 257 -20.17 -0.67 -18.58
C LYS A 257 -19.66 0.74 -18.39
N LYS A 258 -20.33 1.53 -17.54
CA LYS A 258 -20.06 2.94 -17.30
C LYS A 258 -19.73 3.17 -15.83
N VAL A 259 -18.49 3.55 -15.56
CA VAL A 259 -17.98 3.72 -14.20
C VAL A 259 -17.47 5.13 -14.00
N ILE A 260 -17.95 5.78 -12.95
CA ILE A 260 -17.45 7.08 -12.50
C ILE A 260 -16.70 6.86 -11.19
N VAL A 261 -15.48 7.39 -11.13
CA VAL A 261 -14.63 7.38 -9.94
C VAL A 261 -14.41 8.81 -9.48
N VAL A 262 -14.72 9.11 -8.23
CA VAL A 262 -14.58 10.45 -7.65
C VAL A 262 -13.31 10.52 -6.83
N GLY A 263 -12.39 11.39 -7.20
CA GLY A 263 -11.13 11.60 -6.49
C GLY A 263 -9.98 11.91 -7.44
N GLY A 264 -8.84 12.35 -6.90
CA GLY A 264 -7.64 12.70 -7.68
C GLY A 264 -6.36 12.07 -7.15
N GLY A 265 -6.45 11.11 -6.20
CA GLY A 265 -5.31 10.39 -5.65
C GLY A 265 -5.09 9.02 -6.29
N ASP A 266 -3.98 8.34 -5.93
CA ASP A 266 -3.63 7.02 -6.46
C ASP A 266 -4.74 5.99 -6.28
N VAL A 267 -5.51 6.05 -5.18
CA VAL A 267 -6.66 5.17 -4.95
C VAL A 267 -7.76 5.35 -6.01
N ALA A 268 -7.99 6.59 -6.46
CA ALA A 268 -8.95 6.86 -7.54
C ALA A 268 -8.45 6.26 -8.87
N VAL A 269 -7.16 6.39 -9.15
CA VAL A 269 -6.56 5.78 -10.34
C VAL A 269 -6.64 4.26 -10.26
N ASP A 270 -6.32 3.64 -9.12
CA ASP A 270 -6.44 2.19 -8.91
C ASP A 270 -7.89 1.70 -9.12
N CYS A 271 -8.91 2.43 -8.65
CA CYS A 271 -10.32 2.12 -8.91
C CYS A 271 -10.67 2.19 -10.39
N ALA A 272 -10.26 3.27 -11.06
CA ALA A 272 -10.56 3.48 -12.48
C ALA A 272 -9.86 2.42 -13.36
N VAL A 273 -8.59 2.15 -13.11
CA VAL A 273 -7.83 1.09 -13.79
C VAL A 273 -8.45 -0.28 -13.53
N THR A 274 -8.86 -0.57 -12.30
CA THR A 274 -9.55 -1.82 -11.95
C THR A 274 -10.84 -1.98 -12.76
N ALA A 275 -11.71 -0.95 -12.78
CA ALA A 275 -12.94 -0.97 -13.56
C ALA A 275 -12.67 -1.23 -15.04
N LYS A 276 -11.69 -0.52 -15.61
CA LYS A 276 -11.32 -0.65 -17.02
C LYS A 276 -10.81 -2.04 -17.39
N LEU A 277 -9.92 -2.59 -16.58
CA LEU A 277 -9.34 -3.91 -16.79
C LEU A 277 -10.35 -5.04 -16.55
N LEU A 278 -11.40 -4.83 -15.75
CA LEU A 278 -12.52 -5.75 -15.58
C LEU A 278 -13.54 -5.67 -16.71
N GLY A 279 -13.41 -4.74 -17.64
CA GLY A 279 -14.16 -4.68 -18.87
C GLY A 279 -15.17 -3.55 -18.97
N ALA A 280 -15.13 -2.57 -18.09
CA ALA A 280 -15.93 -1.34 -18.25
C ALA A 280 -15.54 -0.62 -19.56
N GLU A 281 -16.54 -0.20 -20.32
CA GLU A 281 -16.36 0.42 -21.64
C GLU A 281 -16.00 1.90 -21.50
N ASP A 282 -16.74 2.63 -20.66
CA ASP A 282 -16.54 4.06 -20.37
C ASP A 282 -16.17 4.22 -18.88
N VAL A 283 -14.95 4.60 -18.59
CA VAL A 283 -14.47 4.86 -17.24
C VAL A 283 -13.98 6.30 -17.17
N ARG A 284 -14.44 7.03 -16.15
CA ARG A 284 -14.12 8.43 -15.97
C ARG A 284 -13.76 8.74 -14.53
N ILE A 285 -12.64 9.42 -14.35
CA ILE A 285 -12.26 10.03 -13.08
C ILE A 285 -12.89 11.44 -13.04
N LEU A 286 -13.64 11.72 -11.99
CA LEU A 286 -14.23 13.02 -11.70
C LEU A 286 -13.45 13.65 -10.55
N TYR A 287 -12.76 14.76 -10.84
CA TYR A 287 -11.94 15.45 -9.87
C TYR A 287 -12.35 16.92 -9.72
N ARG A 288 -12.54 17.36 -8.47
CA ARG A 288 -13.09 18.70 -8.20
C ARG A 288 -12.14 19.85 -8.52
N ARG A 289 -10.83 19.61 -8.51
CA ARG A 289 -9.82 20.64 -8.80
C ARG A 289 -9.21 20.43 -10.17
N SER A 290 -8.16 21.20 -10.48
CA SER A 290 -7.39 21.02 -11.71
C SER A 290 -6.52 19.76 -11.66
N ILE A 291 -6.04 19.29 -12.80
CA ILE A 291 -5.22 18.08 -12.85
C ILE A 291 -3.85 18.28 -12.20
N GLU A 292 -3.33 19.51 -12.23
CA GLU A 292 -2.06 19.91 -11.60
C GLU A 292 -2.13 19.85 -10.07
N GLU A 293 -3.34 19.99 -9.51
CA GLU A 293 -3.58 19.87 -8.08
C GLU A 293 -3.87 18.43 -7.64
N ALA A 294 -3.90 17.50 -8.58
CA ALA A 294 -4.20 16.10 -8.26
C ALA A 294 -2.99 15.45 -7.53
N PRO A 295 -3.22 14.81 -6.36
CA PRO A 295 -2.13 14.25 -5.57
C PRO A 295 -1.62 12.90 -6.09
N ALA A 296 -2.26 12.29 -7.09
CA ALA A 296 -1.81 11.02 -7.66
C ALA A 296 -0.48 11.17 -8.40
N ASN A 297 0.32 10.10 -8.37
CA ASN A 297 1.56 10.05 -9.14
C ASN A 297 1.28 10.22 -10.64
N ILE A 298 2.05 11.06 -11.31
CA ILE A 298 1.87 11.39 -12.72
C ILE A 298 1.96 10.15 -13.64
N ASN A 299 2.80 9.19 -13.30
CA ASN A 299 2.95 7.95 -14.07
C ASN A 299 1.68 7.08 -13.98
N GLU A 300 0.99 7.09 -12.84
CA GLU A 300 -0.30 6.40 -12.68
C GLU A 300 -1.40 7.05 -13.54
N PHE A 301 -1.43 8.39 -13.61
CA PHE A 301 -2.33 9.09 -14.54
C PHE A 301 -2.01 8.77 -16.00
N HIS A 302 -0.73 8.79 -16.39
CA HIS A 302 -0.32 8.41 -17.76
C HIS A 302 -0.75 6.98 -18.11
N TYR A 303 -0.62 6.06 -17.15
CA TYR A 303 -1.09 4.70 -17.35
C TYR A 303 -2.61 4.64 -17.52
N ALA A 304 -3.39 5.34 -16.69
CA ALA A 304 -4.84 5.41 -16.81
C ALA A 304 -5.27 5.99 -18.17
N LEU A 305 -4.66 7.09 -18.61
CA LEU A 305 -4.91 7.69 -19.92
C LEU A 305 -4.59 6.74 -21.06
N SER A 306 -3.50 5.96 -20.96
CA SER A 306 -3.11 4.95 -21.97
C SER A 306 -4.14 3.82 -22.13
N LEU A 307 -4.95 3.58 -21.09
CA LEU A 307 -6.08 2.64 -21.12
C LEU A 307 -7.37 3.26 -21.67
N GLY A 308 -7.37 4.54 -22.02
CA GLY A 308 -8.54 5.28 -22.47
C GLY A 308 -9.51 5.65 -21.35
N ILE A 309 -9.01 5.83 -20.12
CA ILE A 309 -9.78 6.37 -19.01
C ILE A 309 -9.87 7.89 -19.15
N GLY A 310 -11.09 8.43 -19.15
CA GLY A 310 -11.31 9.87 -19.18
C GLY A 310 -11.07 10.54 -17.84
N ILE A 311 -10.56 11.78 -17.85
CA ILE A 311 -10.41 12.59 -16.65
C ILE A 311 -11.23 13.88 -16.86
N THR A 312 -12.13 14.17 -15.93
CA THR A 312 -12.92 15.42 -15.93
C THR A 312 -12.61 16.18 -14.65
N THR A 313 -12.09 17.38 -14.80
CA THR A 313 -11.69 18.27 -13.70
C THR A 313 -12.69 19.38 -13.47
N GLY A 314 -12.61 20.07 -12.33
CA GLY A 314 -13.47 21.20 -11.98
C GLY A 314 -14.89 20.82 -11.56
N LEU A 315 -15.22 19.54 -11.47
CA LEU A 315 -16.55 19.03 -11.11
C LEU A 315 -16.50 18.11 -9.89
N TYR A 316 -17.58 18.09 -9.11
CA TYR A 316 -17.78 17.13 -8.02
C TYR A 316 -19.21 16.55 -8.07
N PRO A 317 -19.44 15.33 -7.60
CA PRO A 317 -20.76 14.72 -7.63
C PRO A 317 -21.70 15.44 -6.68
N ALA A 318 -22.93 15.65 -7.10
CA ALA A 318 -23.98 16.31 -6.31
C ALA A 318 -25.10 15.36 -5.91
N ALA A 319 -25.47 14.41 -6.77
CA ALA A 319 -26.47 13.39 -6.50
C ALA A 319 -26.26 12.20 -7.42
N ALA A 320 -26.75 11.04 -6.96
CA ALA A 320 -26.92 9.85 -7.80
C ALA A 320 -28.40 9.52 -7.90
N THR A 321 -28.85 9.10 -9.08
CA THR A 321 -30.24 8.73 -9.33
C THR A 321 -30.35 7.37 -9.99
N GLY A 322 -31.42 6.64 -9.68
CA GLY A 322 -31.61 5.29 -10.19
C GLY A 322 -32.79 4.59 -9.54
N THR A 323 -32.75 3.27 -9.55
CA THR A 323 -33.65 2.41 -8.77
C THR A 323 -32.87 1.81 -7.61
N LYS A 324 -33.55 1.28 -6.59
CA LYS A 324 -32.88 0.58 -5.47
C LYS A 324 -31.88 -0.50 -5.92
N THR A 325 -32.09 -1.06 -7.11
CA THR A 325 -31.29 -2.16 -7.66
C THR A 325 -30.30 -1.74 -8.72
N LYS A 326 -30.32 -0.48 -9.20
CA LYS A 326 -29.45 -0.04 -10.30
C LYS A 326 -29.26 1.48 -10.29
N LEU A 327 -28.01 1.92 -10.24
CA LEU A 327 -27.60 3.30 -10.54
C LEU A 327 -27.83 3.57 -12.04
N LYS A 328 -28.28 4.76 -12.38
CA LYS A 328 -28.49 5.20 -13.77
C LYS A 328 -27.68 6.45 -14.13
N LYS A 329 -27.61 7.40 -13.22
CA LYS A 329 -27.01 8.72 -13.48
C LYS A 329 -26.31 9.27 -12.25
N VAL A 330 -25.31 10.09 -12.52
CA VAL A 330 -24.62 10.94 -11.54
C VAL A 330 -24.73 12.39 -12.00
N GLU A 331 -25.30 13.22 -11.16
CA GLU A 331 -25.31 14.67 -11.33
C GLU A 331 -24.06 15.26 -10.71
N ALA A 332 -23.41 16.18 -11.40
CA ALA A 332 -22.23 16.86 -10.94
C ALA A 332 -22.40 18.40 -11.02
N LYS A 333 -21.73 19.10 -10.12
CA LYS A 333 -21.68 20.55 -10.04
C LYS A 333 -20.25 21.05 -10.16
N GLY A 334 -20.11 22.29 -10.65
CA GLY A 334 -18.81 22.94 -10.75
C GLY A 334 -18.21 23.27 -9.37
N PHE A 335 -16.92 23.06 -9.24
CA PHE A 335 -16.19 23.42 -8.02
C PHE A 335 -15.73 24.87 -8.05
N TYR A 336 -15.23 25.34 -9.18
CA TYR A 336 -14.83 26.73 -9.39
C TYR A 336 -15.99 27.57 -9.90
N ASP A 337 -16.70 27.08 -10.92
CA ASP A 337 -17.92 27.68 -11.45
C ASP A 337 -19.14 26.96 -10.87
N ARG A 338 -19.77 27.57 -9.88
CA ARG A 338 -20.94 27.02 -9.17
C ARG A 338 -22.18 26.82 -10.01
N GLU A 339 -22.29 27.55 -11.13
CA GLU A 339 -23.42 27.44 -12.08
C GLU A 339 -23.22 26.29 -13.06
N ALA A 340 -21.99 25.79 -13.23
CA ALA A 340 -21.70 24.63 -14.07
C ALA A 340 -22.38 23.39 -13.54
N LYS A 341 -23.08 22.69 -14.43
CA LYS A 341 -23.75 21.42 -14.13
C LYS A 341 -23.44 20.41 -15.22
N ALA A 342 -23.29 19.16 -14.84
CA ALA A 342 -23.11 18.06 -15.78
C ALA A 342 -23.88 16.83 -15.30
N GLU A 343 -24.26 15.97 -16.24
CA GLU A 343 -24.92 14.72 -15.96
C GLU A 343 -24.18 13.58 -16.68
N PHE A 344 -23.92 12.49 -15.98
CA PHE A 344 -23.21 11.34 -16.50
C PHE A 344 -24.06 10.09 -16.32
N SER A 345 -24.24 9.31 -17.37
CA SER A 345 -24.79 7.96 -17.23
C SER A 345 -23.78 7.05 -16.54
N ALA A 346 -24.19 6.31 -15.53
CA ALA A 346 -23.32 5.43 -14.78
C ALA A 346 -24.03 4.15 -14.32
N ASP A 347 -23.35 3.02 -14.39
CA ASP A 347 -23.75 1.77 -13.76
C ASP A 347 -23.10 1.65 -12.36
N THR A 348 -21.92 2.30 -12.18
CA THR A 348 -21.18 2.31 -10.93
C THR A 348 -20.59 3.69 -10.65
N LEU A 349 -20.68 4.11 -9.38
CA LEU A 349 -20.07 5.30 -8.82
C LEU A 349 -19.15 4.89 -7.66
N VAL A 350 -17.88 5.27 -7.72
CA VAL A 350 -16.90 4.93 -6.69
C VAL A 350 -16.36 6.21 -6.05
N PHE A 351 -16.47 6.32 -4.74
CA PHE A 351 -15.89 7.43 -3.99
C PHE A 351 -14.49 7.07 -3.48
N ALA A 352 -13.48 7.75 -4.03
CA ALA A 352 -12.08 7.67 -3.63
C ALA A 352 -11.62 9.02 -3.00
N THR A 353 -12.42 9.53 -2.07
CA THR A 353 -12.29 10.86 -1.46
C THR A 353 -11.53 10.85 -0.14
N GLY A 354 -10.82 9.77 0.14
CA GLY A 354 -10.03 9.54 1.35
C GLY A 354 -10.67 8.54 2.28
N GLN A 355 -9.95 8.25 3.36
CA GLN A 355 -10.29 7.24 4.36
C GLN A 355 -10.01 7.79 5.74
N SER A 356 -10.67 7.24 6.76
CA SER A 356 -10.45 7.56 8.16
C SER A 356 -10.19 6.29 8.98
N PRO A 357 -9.54 6.42 10.15
CA PRO A 357 -9.33 5.30 11.04
C PRO A 357 -10.65 4.83 11.68
N GLU A 358 -10.68 3.58 12.06
CA GLU A 358 -11.64 3.08 13.03
C GLU A 358 -11.26 3.57 14.44
N ASP A 359 -12.24 3.69 15.33
CA ASP A 359 -11.96 4.05 16.72
C ASP A 359 -11.29 2.88 17.44
N MET A 360 -10.04 3.08 17.83
CA MET A 360 -9.25 2.08 18.54
C MET A 360 -9.32 2.25 20.07
N SER A 361 -10.08 3.20 20.60
CA SER A 361 -10.15 3.48 22.05
C SER A 361 -10.73 2.32 22.86
N GLU A 362 -11.61 1.52 22.25
CA GLU A 362 -12.16 0.31 22.88
C GLU A 362 -11.15 -0.85 22.97
N ILE A 363 -10.11 -0.83 22.12
CA ILE A 363 -9.10 -1.89 22.04
C ILE A 363 -7.87 -1.51 22.87
N ALA A 364 -7.49 -0.23 22.85
CA ALA A 364 -6.27 0.25 23.48
C ALA A 364 -6.43 1.68 24.03
N PRO A 365 -5.92 1.98 25.24
CA PRO A 365 -5.96 3.31 25.83
C PRO A 365 -4.91 4.23 25.16
N VAL A 366 -5.18 4.62 23.92
CA VAL A 366 -4.30 5.47 23.09
C VAL A 366 -4.89 6.87 22.93
N LYS A 367 -4.00 7.86 22.75
CA LYS A 367 -4.42 9.25 22.48
C LYS A 367 -4.71 9.44 21.02
N LEU A 368 -5.91 9.93 20.69
CA LEU A 368 -6.31 10.23 19.32
C LEU A 368 -6.15 11.72 18.99
N ASP A 369 -5.94 12.01 17.72
CA ASP A 369 -6.09 13.36 17.19
C ASP A 369 -7.59 13.72 17.16
N PRO A 370 -8.02 14.84 17.78
CA PRO A 370 -9.45 15.15 17.93
C PRO A 370 -10.15 15.50 16.61
N LYS A 371 -9.39 15.83 15.55
CA LYS A 371 -9.95 16.21 14.24
C LYS A 371 -9.97 15.06 13.25
N LYS A 372 -8.95 14.21 13.30
CA LYS A 372 -8.73 13.14 12.30
C LYS A 372 -8.95 11.73 12.86
N GLY A 373 -9.08 11.56 14.17
CA GLY A 373 -9.17 10.24 14.81
C GLY A 373 -7.89 9.41 14.76
N LEU A 374 -6.78 9.97 14.22
CA LEU A 374 -5.50 9.29 14.11
C LEU A 374 -4.85 9.08 15.47
N ILE A 375 -4.13 7.97 15.63
CA ILE A 375 -3.39 7.70 16.88
C ILE A 375 -2.17 8.62 16.96
N LYS A 376 -1.99 9.30 18.07
CA LYS A 376 -0.77 10.07 18.37
C LYS A 376 0.31 9.13 18.88
N ALA A 377 1.30 8.85 18.04
CA ALA A 377 2.39 7.93 18.35
C ALA A 377 3.77 8.54 18.02
N PRO A 378 4.26 9.54 18.76
CA PRO A 378 5.57 10.10 18.53
C PRO A 378 6.65 9.01 18.66
N LYS A 379 7.47 8.86 17.63
CA LYS A 379 8.49 7.79 17.54
C LYS A 379 7.92 6.38 17.79
N GLY A 380 6.71 6.13 17.29
CA GLY A 380 6.03 4.85 17.41
C GLY A 380 5.37 4.58 18.78
N LYS A 381 5.54 5.42 19.81
CA LYS A 381 5.00 5.22 21.16
C LYS A 381 3.61 5.86 21.29
N ALA A 382 2.57 5.06 21.59
CA ALA A 382 1.18 5.52 21.69
C ALA A 382 0.61 5.49 23.12
N GLY A 383 1.18 4.68 24.00
CA GLY A 383 0.71 4.52 25.39
C GLY A 383 1.71 3.77 26.25
N ASP A 384 1.31 3.18 27.38
CA ASP A 384 2.22 2.41 28.24
C ASP A 384 2.84 1.24 27.49
N LYS A 385 2.11 0.15 27.29
CA LYS A 385 2.57 -1.00 26.47
C LYS A 385 2.15 -0.92 24.99
N TYR A 386 1.53 0.19 24.58
CA TYR A 386 0.97 0.38 23.25
C TYR A 386 1.85 1.24 22.36
N PHE A 387 1.97 0.80 21.11
CA PHE A 387 2.72 1.43 20.03
C PHE A 387 1.84 1.50 18.78
N ALA A 388 2.16 2.39 17.85
CA ALA A 388 1.41 2.49 16.60
C ALA A 388 2.29 2.95 15.46
N GLY A 389 1.91 2.62 14.23
CA GLY A 389 2.58 3.06 13.00
C GLY A 389 1.78 2.74 11.76
N GLY A 390 2.13 3.37 10.65
CA GLY A 390 1.44 3.29 9.38
C GLY A 390 0.26 4.25 9.30
N ASP A 391 -0.67 3.98 8.39
CA ASP A 391 -1.72 4.92 8.01
C ASP A 391 -2.60 5.38 9.19
N ILE A 392 -2.76 4.56 10.22
CA ILE A 392 -3.51 4.91 11.43
C ILE A 392 -2.84 6.05 12.23
N VAL A 393 -1.56 6.32 11.97
CA VAL A 393 -0.78 7.41 12.59
C VAL A 393 -0.60 8.57 11.62
N ASN A 394 -0.21 8.27 10.36
CA ASN A 394 0.19 9.29 9.39
C ASN A 394 -0.95 9.79 8.48
N GLY A 395 -2.12 9.14 8.51
CA GLY A 395 -3.31 9.53 7.74
C GLY A 395 -3.34 9.02 6.30
N GLY A 396 -2.51 8.03 5.99
CA GLY A 396 -2.42 7.40 4.67
C GLY A 396 -1.27 7.98 3.82
N LYS A 397 -0.21 7.20 3.71
CA LYS A 397 0.97 7.49 2.91
C LYS A 397 1.39 6.26 2.10
N THR A 398 2.66 6.23 1.68
CA THR A 398 3.18 5.13 0.87
C THR A 398 3.47 3.87 1.71
N VAL A 399 3.53 2.72 1.03
CA VAL A 399 3.89 1.44 1.66
C VAL A 399 5.27 1.50 2.32
N VAL A 400 6.24 2.16 1.68
CA VAL A 400 7.60 2.25 2.22
C VAL A 400 7.69 3.13 3.46
N GLU A 401 6.84 4.16 3.58
CA GLU A 401 6.72 4.97 4.81
C GLU A 401 6.06 4.16 5.93
N ALA A 402 5.01 3.38 5.62
CA ALA A 402 4.42 2.47 6.59
C ALA A 402 5.44 1.42 7.10
N VAL A 403 6.32 0.91 6.22
CA VAL A 403 7.46 0.04 6.62
C VAL A 403 8.40 0.79 7.56
N ALA A 404 8.76 2.03 7.24
CA ALA A 404 9.66 2.85 8.08
C ALA A 404 9.07 3.07 9.47
N GLU A 405 7.81 3.45 9.57
CA GLU A 405 7.12 3.65 10.85
C GLU A 405 6.97 2.33 11.63
N GLY A 406 6.73 1.21 10.95
CA GLY A 406 6.73 -0.11 11.58
C GLY A 406 8.08 -0.48 12.19
N LYS A 407 9.19 -0.14 11.53
CA LYS A 407 10.55 -0.30 12.06
C LYS A 407 10.84 0.63 13.24
N GLU A 408 10.39 1.88 13.15
CA GLU A 408 10.52 2.84 14.26
C GLU A 408 9.76 2.35 15.50
N ALA A 409 8.52 1.90 15.32
CA ALA A 409 7.75 1.30 16.40
C ALA A 409 8.42 0.07 16.99
N ALA A 410 8.99 -0.83 16.15
CA ALA A 410 9.74 -1.99 16.63
C ALA A 410 10.95 -1.60 17.50
N ALA A 411 11.72 -0.60 17.08
CA ALA A 411 12.85 -0.10 17.86
C ALA A 411 12.39 0.45 19.23
N ALA A 412 11.28 1.21 19.25
CA ALA A 412 10.70 1.71 20.50
C ALA A 412 10.18 0.58 21.40
N MET A 413 9.58 -0.47 20.82
CA MET A 413 9.12 -1.65 21.57
C MET A 413 10.30 -2.44 22.18
N ILE A 414 11.38 -2.63 21.43
CA ILE A 414 12.59 -3.30 21.93
C ILE A 414 13.16 -2.53 23.13
N ALA A 415 13.34 -1.22 23.00
CA ALA A 415 13.86 -0.39 24.08
C ALA A 415 12.95 -0.43 25.33
N TYR A 416 11.62 -0.46 25.14
CA TYR A 416 10.66 -0.57 26.22
C TYR A 416 10.76 -1.93 26.93
N LEU A 417 10.81 -3.03 26.21
CA LEU A 417 10.93 -4.38 26.76
C LEU A 417 12.23 -4.58 27.53
N GLU A 418 13.33 -4.08 26.97
CA GLU A 418 14.64 -4.13 27.65
C GLU A 418 14.67 -3.33 28.95
N LYS A 419 14.03 -2.15 28.97
CA LYS A 419 13.87 -1.33 30.19
C LYS A 419 13.00 -2.01 31.26
N LYS A 420 11.98 -2.77 30.86
CA LYS A 420 11.14 -3.56 31.77
C LYS A 420 11.81 -4.82 32.31
N GLY A 421 13.02 -5.13 31.86
CA GLY A 421 13.72 -6.35 32.27
C GLY A 421 13.26 -7.61 31.53
N VAL A 422 12.46 -7.46 30.49
CA VAL A 422 12.07 -8.56 29.57
C VAL A 422 13.22 -8.72 28.56
N LYS A 423 14.32 -9.33 29.00
CA LYS A 423 15.55 -9.48 28.21
C LYS A 423 15.62 -10.82 27.49
#